data_2cdd8de4091ca6019fef8a263e7ffbd8
#
_entry.id   2cdd8de4091ca6019fef8a263e7ffbd8
#
_cell.length_a   1.000
_cell.length_b   1.000
_cell.length_c   1.000
_cell.angle_alpha   90.00
_cell.angle_beta   90.00
_cell.angle_gamma   90.00
#
_symmetry.space_group_name_H-M   'P 1'
#
loop_
_entity.id
_entity.type
_entity.pdbx_description
1 polymer ?
#
loop_
_entity_poly.entity_id
_entity_poly.type
_entity_poly.pdbx_seq_one_letter_code
_entity_poly.pdbx_strand_id
1 'polypeptide(L)'
;MIKEYKTIREIASPLMVVDQVEGVTYDELAEIELPNGDIRRCKVLEVEGDKAVVQLFESAQGINLAQSKVRFLGHPLELAVSEDMLGRVFNGMGQPIDGGPDILAEAHLDINGLPMNPAARAYPAEFIQTGVSTIDGLNTLVRGQK
;
A
#
# COMPACT_ATOMS: atom_id res chain seq x y z
N MET A 1 -5.78 -19.68 -6.45
CA MET A 1 -7.21 -19.85 -6.05
C MET A 1 -7.44 -18.92 -4.89
N ILE A 2 -8.29 -17.91 -5.05
CA ILE A 2 -8.59 -16.94 -3.97
C ILE A 2 -9.42 -17.66 -2.93
N LYS A 3 -8.95 -17.67 -1.66
CA LYS A 3 -9.65 -18.28 -0.53
C LYS A 3 -10.40 -17.19 0.24
N GLU A 4 -11.62 -17.48 0.67
CA GLU A 4 -12.43 -16.61 1.53
C GLU A 4 -12.38 -17.11 2.98
N TYR A 5 -12.16 -16.19 3.91
CA TYR A 5 -12.09 -16.45 5.33
C TYR A 5 -13.21 -15.72 6.08
N LYS A 6 -13.87 -16.39 7.01
CA LYS A 6 -14.87 -15.82 7.94
C LYS A 6 -14.38 -15.87 9.39
N THR A 7 -13.07 -15.87 9.56
CA THR A 7 -12.39 -16.11 10.83
C THR A 7 -11.78 -14.83 11.38
N ILE A 8 -12.50 -13.70 11.24
CA ILE A 8 -12.08 -12.45 11.88
C ILE A 8 -12.19 -12.64 13.39
N ARG A 9 -11.06 -12.56 14.08
CA ARG A 9 -10.99 -12.77 15.53
C ARG A 9 -11.21 -11.48 16.32
N GLU A 10 -10.54 -10.42 15.92
CA GLU A 10 -10.48 -9.17 16.66
C GLU A 10 -10.32 -7.98 15.71
N ILE A 11 -10.92 -6.86 16.09
CA ILE A 11 -10.77 -5.59 15.39
C ILE A 11 -10.36 -4.53 16.42
N ALA A 12 -9.14 -4.01 16.26
CA ALA A 12 -8.61 -2.87 17.00
C ALA A 12 -8.17 -1.81 15.98
N SER A 13 -9.13 -1.03 15.47
CA SER A 13 -8.88 -0.07 14.38
C SER A 13 -7.62 0.76 14.58
N PRO A 14 -6.72 0.84 13.60
CA PRO A 14 -6.84 0.37 12.21
C PRO A 14 -6.43 -1.09 11.97
N LEU A 15 -6.21 -1.89 13.01
CA LEU A 15 -5.75 -3.27 12.91
C LEU A 15 -6.92 -4.26 13.05
N MET A 16 -6.78 -5.39 12.38
CA MET A 16 -7.69 -6.53 12.47
C MET A 16 -6.89 -7.83 12.42
N VAL A 17 -7.32 -8.82 13.18
CA VAL A 17 -6.72 -10.16 13.20
C VAL A 17 -7.65 -11.15 12.53
N VAL A 18 -7.11 -11.91 11.59
CA VAL A 18 -7.80 -13.00 10.89
C VAL A 18 -7.10 -14.31 11.25
N ASP A 19 -7.85 -15.26 11.79
CA ASP A 19 -7.34 -16.58 12.17
C ASP A 19 -7.56 -17.60 11.03
N GLN A 20 -6.88 -18.75 11.14
CA GLN A 20 -7.00 -19.90 10.24
C GLN A 20 -6.68 -19.56 8.77
N VAL A 21 -5.74 -18.65 8.54
CA VAL A 21 -5.27 -18.30 7.21
C VAL A 21 -4.20 -19.29 6.74
N GLU A 22 -4.11 -19.49 5.44
CA GLU A 22 -3.13 -20.38 4.85
C GLU A 22 -2.55 -19.78 3.56
N GLY A 23 -1.21 -19.73 3.47
CA GLY A 23 -0.50 -19.24 2.29
C GLY A 23 -0.56 -17.73 2.08
N VAL A 24 -0.87 -16.98 3.14
CA VAL A 24 -0.87 -15.51 3.14
C VAL A 24 0.55 -15.01 3.34
N THR A 25 0.90 -13.93 2.65
CA THR A 25 2.24 -13.33 2.69
C THR A 25 2.21 -11.89 3.22
N TYR A 26 3.39 -11.39 3.64
CA TYR A 26 3.55 -9.99 4.05
C TYR A 26 3.23 -9.03 2.90
N ASP A 27 2.70 -7.86 3.24
CA ASP A 27 2.29 -6.80 2.32
C ASP A 27 1.21 -7.20 1.31
N GLU A 28 0.66 -8.40 1.41
CA GLU A 28 -0.42 -8.87 0.55
C GLU A 28 -1.67 -8.03 0.74
N LEU A 29 -2.28 -7.64 -0.37
CA LEU A 29 -3.54 -6.92 -0.38
C LEU A 29 -4.69 -7.88 -0.09
N ALA A 30 -5.63 -7.43 0.74
CA ALA A 30 -6.85 -8.17 1.02
C ALA A 30 -8.08 -7.27 0.94
N GLU A 31 -9.21 -7.88 0.67
CA GLU A 31 -10.53 -7.27 0.63
C GLU A 31 -11.42 -7.84 1.72
N ILE A 32 -12.18 -6.98 2.37
CA ILE A 32 -13.16 -7.34 3.37
C ILE A 32 -14.53 -6.99 2.82
N GLU A 33 -15.34 -8.01 2.58
CA GLU A 33 -16.73 -7.87 2.20
C GLU A 33 -17.59 -7.71 3.47
N LEU A 34 -18.25 -6.58 3.60
CA LEU A 34 -19.15 -6.26 4.70
C LEU A 34 -20.52 -6.93 4.47
N PRO A 35 -21.35 -7.09 5.53
CA PRO A 35 -22.68 -7.67 5.39
C PRO A 35 -23.63 -6.92 4.44
N ASN A 36 -23.38 -5.63 4.21
CA ASN A 36 -24.14 -4.79 3.28
C ASN A 36 -23.65 -4.87 1.83
N GLY A 37 -22.57 -5.64 1.58
CA GLY A 37 -21.95 -5.80 0.27
C GLY A 37 -20.85 -4.78 -0.05
N ASP A 38 -20.57 -3.81 0.85
CA ASP A 38 -19.44 -2.91 0.69
C ASP A 38 -18.12 -3.65 0.80
N ILE A 39 -17.14 -3.21 0.04
CA ILE A 39 -15.78 -3.76 0.08
C ILE A 39 -14.85 -2.74 0.72
N ARG A 40 -14.09 -3.19 1.72
CA ARG A 40 -12.99 -2.46 2.34
C ARG A 40 -11.68 -3.10 1.97
N ARG A 41 -10.63 -2.30 1.84
CA ARG A 41 -9.30 -2.82 1.53
C ARG A 41 -8.39 -2.75 2.74
N CYS A 42 -7.51 -3.72 2.83
CA CYS A 42 -6.50 -3.81 3.87
C CYS A 42 -5.25 -4.48 3.33
N LYS A 43 -4.14 -4.35 4.05
CA LYS A 43 -2.91 -5.06 3.74
C LYS A 43 -2.44 -5.89 4.92
N VAL A 44 -1.76 -6.98 4.64
CA VAL A 44 -1.14 -7.83 5.65
C VAL A 44 0.10 -7.13 6.21
N LEU A 45 0.15 -6.94 7.52
CA LEU A 45 1.32 -6.41 8.23
C LEU A 45 2.19 -7.52 8.79
N GLU A 46 1.56 -8.58 9.29
CA GLU A 46 2.26 -9.67 9.98
C GLU A 46 1.53 -10.98 9.78
N VAL A 47 2.29 -12.05 9.66
CA VAL A 47 1.77 -13.42 9.61
C VAL A 47 2.50 -14.24 10.66
N GLU A 48 1.74 -14.80 11.60
CA GLU A 48 2.24 -15.68 12.67
C GLU A 48 1.48 -17.01 12.66
N GLY A 49 2.11 -18.04 12.13
CA GLY A 49 1.48 -19.36 11.98
C GLY A 49 0.27 -19.31 11.06
N ASP A 50 -0.91 -19.55 11.62
CA ASP A 50 -2.21 -19.49 10.91
C ASP A 50 -2.98 -18.19 11.13
N LYS A 51 -2.30 -17.14 11.64
CA LYS A 51 -2.88 -15.83 11.91
C LYS A 51 -2.28 -14.76 11.02
N ALA A 52 -3.10 -13.87 10.52
CA ALA A 52 -2.67 -12.67 9.82
C ALA A 52 -3.18 -11.42 10.54
N VAL A 53 -2.27 -10.49 10.81
CA VAL A 53 -2.60 -9.13 11.24
C VAL A 53 -2.68 -8.25 10.01
N VAL A 54 -3.82 -7.64 9.79
CA VAL A 54 -4.05 -6.76 8.64
C VAL A 54 -4.32 -5.33 9.08
N GLN A 55 -3.86 -4.38 8.29
CA GLN A 55 -4.12 -2.96 8.46
C GLN A 55 -5.21 -2.52 7.49
N LEU A 56 -6.28 -1.98 8.05
CA LEU A 56 -7.37 -1.39 7.29
C LEU A 56 -6.93 -0.06 6.69
N PHE A 57 -7.25 0.19 5.41
CA PHE A 57 -7.02 1.49 4.78
C PHE A 57 -8.14 2.48 5.07
N GLU A 58 -9.30 1.95 5.44
CA GLU A 58 -10.51 2.71 5.72
C GLU A 58 -11.03 2.43 7.14
N SER A 59 -12.12 3.08 7.50
CA SER A 59 -12.76 2.87 8.81
C SER A 59 -13.21 1.43 9.01
N ALA A 60 -13.02 0.91 10.22
CA ALA A 60 -13.54 -0.40 10.63
C ALA A 60 -15.07 -0.44 10.83
N GLN A 61 -15.74 0.70 10.67
CA GLN A 61 -17.18 0.78 10.90
C GLN A 61 -17.95 -0.12 9.92
N GLY A 62 -18.86 -0.92 10.45
CA GLY A 62 -19.67 -1.87 9.68
C GLY A 62 -19.06 -3.25 9.49
N ILE A 63 -17.79 -3.46 9.86
CA ILE A 63 -17.20 -4.80 9.85
C ILE A 63 -17.79 -5.62 10.98
N ASN A 64 -18.33 -6.80 10.65
CA ASN A 64 -18.90 -7.75 11.59
C ASN A 64 -18.03 -9.01 11.64
N LEU A 65 -17.60 -9.38 12.85
CA LEU A 65 -16.71 -10.53 13.08
C LEU A 65 -17.26 -11.87 12.54
N ALA A 66 -18.59 -12.04 12.59
CA ALA A 66 -19.23 -13.29 12.21
C ALA A 66 -19.74 -13.32 10.75
N GLN A 67 -19.97 -12.17 10.15
CA GLN A 67 -20.65 -12.07 8.85
C GLN A 67 -19.76 -11.52 7.75
N SER A 68 -18.77 -10.70 8.09
CA SER A 68 -17.83 -10.18 7.10
C SER A 68 -16.88 -11.29 6.64
N LYS A 69 -16.47 -11.20 5.39
CA LYS A 69 -15.55 -12.14 4.76
C LYS A 69 -14.27 -11.43 4.39
N VAL A 70 -13.15 -12.10 4.56
CA VAL A 70 -11.83 -11.60 4.14
C VAL A 70 -11.32 -12.44 2.99
N ARG A 71 -10.83 -11.78 1.96
CA ARG A 71 -10.27 -12.41 0.76
C ARG A 71 -8.87 -11.85 0.52
N PHE A 72 -7.86 -12.70 0.59
CA PHE A 72 -6.49 -12.34 0.25
C PHE A 72 -6.27 -12.49 -1.25
N LEU A 73 -5.61 -11.52 -1.88
CA LEU A 73 -5.52 -11.40 -3.34
C LEU A 73 -4.26 -12.07 -3.92
N GLY A 74 -3.29 -12.41 -3.08
CA GLY A 74 -2.05 -13.09 -3.51
C GLY A 74 -0.99 -12.16 -4.12
N HIS A 75 -1.19 -10.84 -4.04
CA HIS A 75 -0.24 -9.85 -4.52
C HIS A 75 -0.28 -8.59 -3.62
N PRO A 76 0.79 -7.79 -3.56
CA PRO A 76 0.80 -6.53 -2.84
C PRO A 76 -0.08 -5.48 -3.54
N LEU A 77 -0.16 -4.29 -2.96
CA LEU A 77 -0.80 -3.17 -3.62
C LEU A 77 0.04 -2.71 -4.80
N GLU A 78 -0.53 -2.82 -5.99
CA GLU A 78 0.07 -2.44 -7.25
C GLU A 78 -0.65 -1.21 -7.83
N LEU A 79 0.11 -0.37 -8.51
CA LEU A 79 -0.39 0.76 -9.26
C LEU A 79 -0.37 0.42 -10.75
N ALA A 80 -1.51 0.58 -11.39
CA ALA A 80 -1.59 0.56 -12.85
C ALA A 80 -0.92 1.81 -13.39
N VAL A 81 0.08 1.66 -14.25
CA VAL A 81 0.83 2.77 -14.82
C VAL A 81 0.76 2.78 -16.34
N SER A 82 0.58 3.96 -16.90
CA SER A 82 0.64 4.25 -18.34
C SER A 82 0.79 5.76 -18.57
N GLU A 83 1.03 6.17 -19.79
CA GLU A 83 1.05 7.60 -20.15
C GLU A 83 -0.33 8.27 -19.97
N ASP A 84 -1.42 7.49 -19.99
CA ASP A 84 -2.79 7.98 -19.75
C ASP A 84 -3.00 8.55 -18.34
N MET A 85 -2.07 8.32 -17.42
CA MET A 85 -2.11 8.91 -16.07
C MET A 85 -1.77 10.40 -16.06
N LEU A 86 -1.10 10.91 -17.09
CA LEU A 86 -0.63 12.29 -17.12
C LEU A 86 -1.81 13.27 -17.12
N GLY A 87 -1.77 14.22 -16.20
CA GLY A 87 -2.83 15.23 -16.06
C GLY A 87 -4.12 14.75 -15.38
N ARG A 88 -4.16 13.49 -14.91
CA ARG A 88 -5.29 12.90 -14.20
C ARG A 88 -5.16 13.06 -12.68
N VAL A 89 -6.26 12.89 -11.97
CA VAL A 89 -6.32 12.97 -10.49
C VAL A 89 -6.78 11.63 -9.94
N PHE A 90 -6.03 11.12 -8.95
CA PHE A 90 -6.23 9.80 -8.36
C PHE A 90 -6.42 9.86 -6.85
N ASN A 91 -7.13 8.88 -6.30
CA ASN A 91 -7.14 8.64 -4.87
C ASN A 91 -5.86 7.88 -4.43
N GLY A 92 -5.71 7.63 -3.12
CA GLY A 92 -4.57 6.90 -2.57
C GLY A 92 -4.44 5.44 -3.00
N MET A 93 -5.45 4.90 -3.70
CA MET A 93 -5.46 3.55 -4.27
C MET A 93 -5.15 3.54 -5.77
N GLY A 94 -4.83 4.69 -6.36
CA GLY A 94 -4.59 4.81 -7.80
C GLY A 94 -5.84 4.77 -8.67
N GLN A 95 -7.04 4.97 -8.09
CA GLN A 95 -8.28 5.04 -8.85
C GLN A 95 -8.57 6.47 -9.27
N PRO A 96 -8.98 6.73 -10.53
CA PRO A 96 -9.35 8.06 -10.98
C PRO A 96 -10.51 8.63 -10.17
N ILE A 97 -10.39 9.90 -9.77
CA ILE A 97 -11.44 10.66 -9.06
C ILE A 97 -11.85 11.92 -9.81
N ASP A 98 -11.36 12.10 -11.02
CA ASP A 98 -11.64 13.24 -11.90
C ASP A 98 -12.84 13.03 -12.84
N GLY A 99 -13.56 11.90 -12.67
CA GLY A 99 -14.70 11.53 -13.53
C GLY A 99 -14.30 11.00 -14.90
N GLY A 100 -13.01 10.81 -15.16
CA GLY A 100 -12.52 10.18 -16.39
C GLY A 100 -12.58 8.64 -16.33
N PRO A 101 -12.28 7.97 -17.44
CA PRO A 101 -12.29 6.51 -17.51
C PRO A 101 -11.15 5.91 -16.66
N ASP A 102 -11.26 4.62 -16.36
CA ASP A 102 -10.18 3.85 -15.76
C ASP A 102 -8.93 3.85 -16.65
N ILE A 103 -7.76 3.73 -16.02
CA ILE A 103 -6.48 3.69 -16.72
C ILE A 103 -6.29 2.32 -17.36
N LEU A 104 -5.99 2.31 -18.66
CA LEU A 104 -5.50 1.11 -19.34
C LEU A 104 -4.02 0.93 -18.99
N ALA A 105 -3.76 0.00 -18.08
CA ALA A 105 -2.41 -0.24 -17.59
C ALA A 105 -1.51 -0.83 -18.68
N GLU A 106 -0.35 -0.20 -18.90
CA GLU A 106 0.77 -0.79 -19.65
C GLU A 106 1.58 -1.73 -18.75
N ALA A 107 1.65 -1.42 -17.46
CA ALA A 107 2.28 -2.23 -16.43
C ALA A 107 1.58 -2.04 -15.07
N HIS A 108 1.72 -3.06 -14.20
CA HIS A 108 1.35 -2.97 -12.78
C HIS A 108 2.64 -2.98 -11.97
N LEU A 109 2.84 -1.96 -11.16
CA LEU A 109 4.04 -1.80 -10.33
C LEU A 109 3.68 -1.84 -8.86
N ASP A 110 4.42 -2.65 -8.09
CA ASP A 110 4.33 -2.64 -6.63
C ASP A 110 4.66 -1.26 -6.07
N ILE A 111 3.78 -0.70 -5.26
CA ILE A 111 3.96 0.64 -4.67
C ILE A 111 5.17 0.73 -3.73
N ASN A 112 5.61 -0.40 -3.15
CA ASN A 112 6.80 -0.45 -2.31
C ASN A 112 8.08 -0.39 -3.14
N GLY A 113 8.00 -0.69 -4.44
CA GLY A 113 9.13 -0.77 -5.34
C GLY A 113 10.09 -1.92 -5.00
N LEU A 114 11.21 -1.95 -5.71
CA LEU A 114 12.27 -2.92 -5.44
C LEU A 114 13.29 -2.33 -4.45
N PRO A 115 13.78 -3.12 -3.49
CA PRO A 115 14.86 -2.66 -2.61
C PRO A 115 16.11 -2.35 -3.43
N MET A 116 16.61 -1.13 -3.27
CA MET A 116 17.83 -0.69 -3.96
C MET A 116 19.04 -1.31 -3.28
N ASN A 117 19.89 -2.00 -4.05
CA ASN A 117 21.18 -2.45 -3.56
C ASN A 117 22.00 -1.23 -3.12
N PRO A 118 22.51 -1.19 -1.87
CA PRO A 118 23.33 -0.07 -1.39
C PRO A 118 24.53 0.28 -2.30
N ALA A 119 25.12 -0.72 -2.96
CA ALA A 119 26.21 -0.50 -3.90
C ALA A 119 25.78 0.18 -5.23
N ALA A 120 24.48 0.17 -5.55
CA ALA A 120 23.95 0.84 -6.74
C ALA A 120 23.60 2.31 -6.49
N ARG A 121 23.72 2.79 -5.24
CA ARG A 121 23.44 4.18 -4.89
C ARG A 121 24.59 5.08 -5.38
N ALA A 122 24.26 6.07 -6.18
CA ALA A 122 25.19 7.16 -6.49
C ALA A 122 25.35 8.08 -5.28
N TYR A 123 26.60 8.50 -4.99
CA TYR A 123 26.81 9.53 -3.99
C TYR A 123 26.30 10.88 -4.51
N PRO A 124 25.62 11.67 -3.67
CA PRO A 124 25.20 13.03 -4.05
C PRO A 124 26.41 13.87 -4.44
N ALA A 125 26.38 14.51 -5.59
CA ALA A 125 27.46 15.32 -6.12
C ALA A 125 27.02 16.73 -6.57
N GLU A 126 25.70 16.96 -6.72
CA GLU A 126 25.18 18.24 -7.17
C GLU A 126 24.95 19.19 -5.98
N PHE A 127 25.74 20.25 -5.91
CA PHE A 127 25.63 21.30 -4.91
C PHE A 127 24.36 22.13 -5.11
N ILE A 128 23.65 22.41 -4.00
CA ILE A 128 22.52 23.34 -3.96
C ILE A 128 22.98 24.66 -3.37
N GLN A 129 23.11 25.69 -4.20
CA GLN A 129 23.45 27.01 -3.76
C GLN A 129 22.23 27.69 -3.13
N THR A 130 22.29 27.95 -1.83
CA THR A 130 21.19 28.58 -1.08
C THR A 130 21.31 30.11 -1.02
N GLY A 131 22.50 30.64 -1.21
CA GLY A 131 22.83 32.06 -1.01
C GLY A 131 23.08 32.44 0.45
N VAL A 132 22.97 31.48 1.39
CA VAL A 132 23.30 31.68 2.80
C VAL A 132 24.70 31.15 3.06
N SER A 133 25.67 32.03 3.31
CA SER A 133 27.10 31.69 3.39
C SER A 133 27.43 30.62 4.43
N THR A 134 26.73 30.60 5.55
CA THR A 134 26.92 29.59 6.60
C THR A 134 26.43 28.22 6.17
N ILE A 135 25.35 28.13 5.42
CA ILE A 135 24.86 26.86 4.85
C ILE A 135 25.78 26.40 3.74
N ASP A 136 26.03 27.29 2.77
CA ASP A 136 26.80 26.95 1.57
C ASP A 136 28.27 26.60 1.89
N GLY A 137 28.84 27.20 2.95
CA GLY A 137 30.23 27.01 3.33
C GLY A 137 30.50 26.00 4.42
N LEU A 138 29.59 25.86 5.41
CA LEU A 138 29.82 25.04 6.61
C LEU A 138 28.94 23.80 6.68
N ASN A 139 27.75 23.84 6.10
CA ASN A 139 26.79 22.72 6.11
C ASN A 139 26.13 22.55 4.74
N THR A 140 26.97 22.35 3.76
CA THR A 140 26.64 22.29 2.32
C THR A 140 25.50 21.30 2.04
N LEU A 141 24.48 21.77 1.32
CA LEU A 141 23.40 20.93 0.84
C LEU A 141 23.71 20.38 -0.56
N VAL A 142 23.39 19.12 -0.76
CA VAL A 142 23.49 18.48 -2.07
C VAL A 142 22.15 17.83 -2.45
N ARG A 143 21.87 17.78 -3.75
CA ARG A 143 20.63 17.20 -4.25
C ARG A 143 20.56 15.72 -3.89
N GLY A 144 19.42 15.27 -3.31
CA GLY A 144 19.22 13.90 -2.86
C GLY A 144 19.74 13.60 -1.44
N GLN A 145 20.23 14.61 -0.72
CA GLN A 145 20.57 14.50 0.71
C GLN A 145 19.29 14.39 1.55
N LYS A 146 19.30 13.49 2.53
CA LYS A 146 18.24 13.32 3.55
C LYS A 146 18.77 13.68 4.92
#